data_59833f61b466ff91a93d3bbe33036d2d
#
_entry.id   59833f61b466ff91a93d3bbe33036d2d
#
_cell.length_a   1.000
_cell.length_b   1.000
_cell.length_c   1.000
_cell.angle_alpha   90.00
_cell.angle_beta   90.00
_cell.angle_gamma   90.00
#
_symmetry.space_group_name_H-M   'P 1'
#
loop_
_entity.id
_entity.type
_entity.pdbx_description
1 polymer ?
#
loop_
_entity_poly.entity_id
_entity_poly.type
_entity_poly.pdbx_seq_one_letter_code
_entity_poly.pdbx_strand_id
1 'polypeptide(L)'
;AALDQSGGSSSKTLKAYGIPESEYNTEEEMFNLIHEMRKRVFTSKSFTSEHILGAILFEKTMLSKVNDEFTADYLWNQKHIVSFLKVDKGLQDEKDGVKLMKPIPELETELKEANEKHVFGTKMRSVIYEPNAEGIKAIVAQQFEFAKTICDAGLVPIIEPEVDINAPEKEKCEEILKEEIKKKLENWNSEDKIMFKFTIPTVANHYLDLYDYECVVRIVALSGGYDIDKAVELLTKNNRMIASFSRALLQDLNANQTQEEF
;
A
#
# COMPACT_ATOMS: atom_id res chain seq x y z
N ALA A 1 -5.78 -4.02 -4.28
CA ALA A 1 -4.70 -4.50 -5.16
C ALA A 1 -3.46 -3.62 -4.98
N ALA A 2 -2.35 -4.16 -4.43
CA ALA A 2 -1.11 -3.42 -4.26
C ALA A 2 -0.22 -3.59 -5.51
N LEU A 3 -0.28 -2.60 -6.39
CA LEU A 3 0.43 -2.55 -7.68
C LEU A 3 1.43 -1.38 -7.73
N ASP A 4 2.05 -1.10 -6.59
CA ASP A 4 2.93 0.04 -6.35
C ASP A 4 4.43 -0.31 -6.31
N GLN A 5 4.82 -1.44 -6.89
CA GLN A 5 6.23 -1.84 -7.01
C GLN A 5 7.02 -0.75 -7.73
N SER A 6 8.16 -0.38 -7.16
CA SER A 6 9.03 0.70 -7.66
C SER A 6 10.50 0.33 -7.51
N GLY A 7 11.38 0.95 -8.28
CA GLY A 7 12.83 0.71 -8.22
C GLY A 7 13.18 -0.78 -8.29
N GLY A 8 14.01 -1.27 -7.39
CA GLY A 8 14.47 -2.67 -7.39
C GLY A 8 13.39 -3.74 -7.21
N SER A 9 12.17 -3.38 -6.78
CA SER A 9 11.05 -4.32 -6.74
C SER A 9 10.38 -4.51 -8.10
N SER A 10 10.51 -3.56 -9.02
CA SER A 10 9.98 -3.64 -10.39
C SER A 10 10.64 -4.76 -11.19
N SER A 11 11.96 -4.83 -11.19
CA SER A 11 12.73 -5.89 -11.86
C SER A 11 12.36 -7.28 -11.34
N LYS A 12 12.25 -7.43 -10.00
CA LYS A 12 11.83 -8.70 -9.39
C LYS A 12 10.41 -9.10 -9.80
N THR A 13 9.51 -8.13 -9.91
CA THR A 13 8.12 -8.36 -10.33
C THR A 13 8.06 -8.78 -11.79
N LEU A 14 8.77 -8.10 -12.70
CA LEU A 14 8.85 -8.50 -14.11
C LEU A 14 9.40 -9.90 -14.28
N LYS A 15 10.48 -10.23 -13.57
CA LYS A 15 11.07 -11.57 -13.60
C LYS A 15 10.07 -12.64 -13.15
N ALA A 16 9.33 -12.40 -12.07
CA ALA A 16 8.28 -13.30 -11.60
C ALA A 16 7.12 -13.44 -12.62
N TYR A 17 6.80 -12.35 -13.33
CA TYR A 17 5.82 -12.31 -14.40
C TYR A 17 6.28 -13.00 -15.70
N GLY A 18 7.56 -13.42 -15.79
CA GLY A 18 8.13 -14.10 -16.95
C GLY A 18 8.86 -13.20 -17.94
N ILE A 19 9.16 -11.95 -17.55
CA ILE A 19 9.97 -11.01 -18.34
C ILE A 19 11.35 -10.90 -17.70
N PRO A 20 12.40 -11.51 -18.27
CA PRO A 20 13.76 -11.46 -17.72
C PRO A 20 14.42 -10.08 -17.92
N GLU A 21 15.44 -9.79 -17.15
CA GLU A 21 16.20 -8.52 -17.24
C GLU A 21 16.85 -8.28 -18.61
N SER A 22 17.03 -9.32 -19.42
CA SER A 22 17.54 -9.22 -20.79
C SER A 22 16.57 -8.55 -21.78
N GLU A 23 15.31 -8.38 -21.41
CA GLU A 23 14.29 -7.78 -22.27
C GLU A 23 14.23 -6.25 -22.18
N TYR A 24 15.04 -5.63 -21.31
CA TYR A 24 15.14 -4.17 -21.20
C TYR A 24 16.56 -3.74 -20.83
N ASN A 25 16.98 -2.57 -21.32
CA ASN A 25 18.32 -2.04 -21.12
C ASN A 25 18.34 -0.74 -20.30
N THR A 26 17.19 -0.11 -20.16
CA THR A 26 17.02 1.16 -19.44
C THR A 26 15.93 1.05 -18.39
N GLU A 27 15.98 1.95 -17.41
CA GLU A 27 14.93 2.08 -16.40
C GLU A 27 13.58 2.47 -17.03
N GLU A 28 13.58 3.27 -18.08
CA GLU A 28 12.38 3.67 -18.81
C GLU A 28 11.73 2.45 -19.48
N GLU A 29 12.50 1.62 -20.17
CA GLU A 29 12.03 0.37 -20.79
C GLU A 29 11.45 -0.57 -19.73
N MET A 30 12.10 -0.71 -18.58
CA MET A 30 11.60 -1.50 -17.47
C MET A 30 10.23 -0.99 -16.97
N PHE A 31 10.07 0.33 -16.81
CA PHE A 31 8.81 0.89 -16.34
C PHE A 31 7.71 0.80 -17.40
N ASN A 32 8.02 0.85 -18.68
CA ASN A 32 7.06 0.61 -19.74
C ASN A 32 6.53 -0.83 -19.67
N LEU A 33 7.39 -1.82 -19.47
CA LEU A 33 6.99 -3.22 -19.30
C LEU A 33 6.15 -3.43 -18.03
N ILE A 34 6.50 -2.79 -16.93
CA ILE A 34 5.70 -2.80 -15.68
C ILE A 34 4.32 -2.18 -15.94
N HIS A 35 4.24 -1.09 -16.69
CA HIS A 35 2.97 -0.46 -16.99
C HIS A 35 2.10 -1.36 -17.89
N GLU A 36 2.66 -1.99 -18.91
CA GLU A 36 1.91 -2.93 -19.76
C GLU A 36 1.42 -4.15 -18.95
N MET A 37 2.22 -4.68 -18.04
CA MET A 37 1.77 -5.72 -17.11
C MET A 37 0.57 -5.24 -16.26
N ARG A 38 0.68 -4.05 -15.65
CA ARG A 38 -0.40 -3.47 -14.82
C ARG A 38 -1.65 -3.18 -15.64
N LYS A 39 -1.49 -2.65 -16.84
CA LYS A 39 -2.58 -2.42 -17.78
C LYS A 39 -3.32 -3.73 -18.09
N ARG A 40 -2.59 -4.82 -18.31
CA ARG A 40 -3.21 -6.13 -18.53
C ARG A 40 -4.01 -6.59 -17.31
N VAL A 41 -3.50 -6.38 -16.09
CA VAL A 41 -4.25 -6.63 -14.86
C VAL A 41 -5.51 -5.78 -14.80
N PHE A 42 -5.42 -4.47 -14.98
CA PHE A 42 -6.56 -3.56 -14.91
C PHE A 42 -7.65 -3.84 -15.93
N THR A 43 -7.25 -4.29 -17.13
CA THR A 43 -8.20 -4.59 -18.22
C THR A 43 -8.78 -6.00 -18.17
N SER A 44 -8.24 -6.89 -17.30
CA SER A 44 -8.76 -8.24 -17.12
C SER A 44 -10.25 -8.21 -16.71
N LYS A 45 -11.02 -9.16 -17.22
CA LYS A 45 -12.43 -9.32 -16.88
C LYS A 45 -12.64 -9.66 -15.40
N SER A 46 -11.67 -10.34 -14.79
CA SER A 46 -11.71 -10.74 -13.38
C SER A 46 -11.35 -9.59 -12.42
N PHE A 47 -10.74 -8.50 -12.93
CA PHE A 47 -10.39 -7.33 -12.12
C PHE A 47 -11.60 -6.39 -12.03
N THR A 48 -12.46 -6.62 -11.04
CA THR A 48 -13.74 -5.93 -10.87
C THR A 48 -13.94 -5.43 -9.44
N SER A 49 -14.84 -4.47 -9.26
CA SER A 49 -15.22 -3.95 -7.94
C SER A 49 -15.97 -4.95 -7.06
N GLU A 50 -16.39 -6.10 -7.60
CA GLU A 50 -16.93 -7.20 -6.79
C GLU A 50 -15.88 -7.78 -5.84
N HIS A 51 -14.60 -7.73 -6.24
CA HIS A 51 -13.48 -8.32 -5.49
C HIS A 51 -12.44 -7.30 -5.06
N ILE A 52 -12.30 -6.19 -5.79
CA ILE A 52 -11.26 -5.18 -5.60
C ILE A 52 -11.88 -3.85 -5.22
N LEU A 53 -11.64 -3.39 -3.99
CA LEU A 53 -12.11 -2.08 -3.51
C LEU A 53 -11.24 -0.94 -4.07
N GLY A 54 -9.92 -1.14 -4.07
CA GLY A 54 -8.96 -0.12 -4.46
C GLY A 54 -7.68 -0.69 -5.03
N ALA A 55 -6.94 0.13 -5.77
CA ALA A 55 -5.63 -0.20 -6.32
C ALA A 55 -4.59 0.82 -5.87
N ILE A 56 -3.45 0.36 -5.33
CA ILE A 56 -2.33 1.21 -4.97
C ILE A 56 -1.40 1.29 -6.18
N LEU A 57 -1.12 2.50 -6.63
CA LEU A 57 -0.38 2.80 -7.85
C LEU A 57 0.98 3.41 -7.53
N PHE A 58 1.98 3.12 -8.34
CA PHE A 58 3.21 3.89 -8.41
C PHE A 58 3.00 5.14 -9.29
N GLU A 59 3.75 6.21 -9.03
CA GLU A 59 3.65 7.51 -9.70
C GLU A 59 3.59 7.40 -11.24
N LYS A 60 4.56 6.69 -11.85
CA LYS A 60 4.58 6.51 -13.31
C LYS A 60 3.32 5.81 -13.85
N THR A 61 2.73 4.91 -13.08
CA THR A 61 1.46 4.26 -13.47
C THR A 61 0.28 5.24 -13.37
N MET A 62 0.25 6.09 -12.35
CA MET A 62 -0.76 7.15 -12.22
C MET A 62 -0.70 8.12 -13.41
N LEU A 63 0.50 8.49 -13.84
CA LEU A 63 0.73 9.40 -14.97
C LEU A 63 0.49 8.75 -16.34
N SER A 64 0.43 7.43 -16.39
CA SER A 64 0.22 6.67 -17.62
C SER A 64 -1.26 6.46 -17.90
N LYS A 65 -1.56 5.98 -19.11
CA LYS A 65 -2.93 5.75 -19.60
C LYS A 65 -3.23 4.26 -19.78
N VAL A 66 -4.48 3.92 -19.55
CA VAL A 66 -5.10 2.65 -19.88
C VAL A 66 -6.26 2.95 -20.84
N ASN A 67 -6.22 2.45 -22.08
CA ASN A 67 -7.24 2.69 -23.11
C ASN A 67 -7.59 4.19 -23.26
N ASP A 68 -6.55 5.04 -23.39
CA ASP A 68 -6.64 6.50 -23.58
C ASP A 68 -7.12 7.32 -22.36
N GLU A 69 -7.60 6.69 -21.29
CA GLU A 69 -7.90 7.35 -19.99
C GLU A 69 -6.68 7.31 -19.06
N PHE A 70 -6.48 8.32 -18.19
CA PHE A 70 -5.51 8.19 -17.10
C PHE A 70 -5.87 7.00 -16.22
N THR A 71 -4.86 6.33 -15.66
CA THR A 71 -5.06 5.07 -14.92
C THR A 71 -6.12 5.18 -13.82
N ALA A 72 -6.13 6.28 -13.05
CA ALA A 72 -7.12 6.48 -12.00
C ALA A 72 -8.53 6.65 -12.56
N ASP A 73 -8.69 7.40 -13.64
CA ASP A 73 -9.97 7.59 -14.33
C ASP A 73 -10.48 6.26 -14.89
N TYR A 74 -9.62 5.49 -15.56
CA TYR A 74 -9.98 4.15 -16.06
C TYR A 74 -10.47 3.24 -14.94
N LEU A 75 -9.75 3.18 -13.83
CA LEU A 75 -10.11 2.35 -12.68
C LEU A 75 -11.48 2.74 -12.11
N TRP A 76 -11.76 4.04 -12.01
CA TRP A 76 -13.05 4.50 -11.53
C TRP A 76 -14.18 4.33 -12.57
N ASN A 77 -13.99 4.83 -13.78
CA ASN A 77 -15.04 4.86 -14.79
C ASN A 77 -15.41 3.47 -15.31
N GLN A 78 -14.42 2.61 -15.51
CA GLN A 78 -14.62 1.30 -16.15
C GLN A 78 -14.73 0.15 -15.15
N LYS A 79 -14.12 0.29 -13.97
CA LYS A 79 -14.02 -0.79 -12.98
C LYS A 79 -14.69 -0.48 -11.65
N HIS A 80 -15.02 0.78 -11.36
CA HIS A 80 -15.55 1.26 -10.07
C HIS A 80 -14.62 0.96 -8.89
N ILE A 81 -13.31 1.07 -9.15
CA ILE A 81 -12.23 0.83 -8.21
C ILE A 81 -11.54 2.16 -7.91
N VAL A 82 -11.39 2.52 -6.63
CA VAL A 82 -10.66 3.73 -6.23
C VAL A 82 -9.15 3.52 -6.34
N SER A 83 -8.41 4.59 -6.58
CA SER A 83 -6.95 4.53 -6.70
C SER A 83 -6.26 5.25 -5.54
N PHE A 84 -5.08 4.75 -5.16
CA PHE A 84 -4.19 5.33 -4.16
C PHE A 84 -2.80 5.52 -4.75
N LEU A 85 -2.18 6.65 -4.52
CA LEU A 85 -0.81 6.93 -4.94
C LEU A 85 0.17 6.54 -3.83
N LYS A 86 1.19 5.73 -4.16
CA LYS A 86 2.34 5.55 -3.26
C LYS A 86 3.18 6.81 -3.25
N VAL A 87 3.26 7.50 -2.10
CA VAL A 87 3.99 8.76 -1.95
C VAL A 87 5.36 8.61 -1.26
N ASP A 88 5.60 7.53 -0.51
CA ASP A 88 6.90 7.33 0.13
C ASP A 88 8.03 7.14 -0.89
N LYS A 89 9.20 7.67 -0.60
CA LYS A 89 10.42 7.60 -1.43
C LYS A 89 11.39 6.51 -0.94
N GLY A 90 10.89 5.51 -0.25
CA GLY A 90 11.66 4.45 0.37
C GLY A 90 12.01 4.75 1.82
N LEU A 91 12.84 3.89 2.40
CA LEU A 91 13.17 3.89 3.82
C LEU A 91 14.55 4.49 4.09
N GLN A 92 14.70 5.12 5.25
CA GLN A 92 15.98 5.50 5.84
C GLN A 92 16.71 4.25 6.36
N ASP A 93 17.96 4.43 6.79
CA ASP A 93 18.70 3.40 7.51
C ASP A 93 17.99 3.08 8.84
N GLU A 94 18.21 1.86 9.31
CA GLU A 94 17.63 1.40 10.57
C GLU A 94 18.23 2.14 11.75
N LYS A 95 17.35 2.65 12.60
CA LYS A 95 17.69 3.28 13.85
C LYS A 95 16.59 3.00 14.88
N ASP A 96 16.98 2.74 16.13
CA ASP A 96 16.06 2.47 17.24
C ASP A 96 15.04 1.36 16.91
N GLY A 97 15.50 0.30 16.19
CA GLY A 97 14.69 -0.86 15.81
C GLY A 97 13.61 -0.57 14.74
N VAL A 98 13.72 0.56 14.05
CA VAL A 98 12.75 0.96 13.01
C VAL A 98 13.43 1.57 11.78
N LYS A 99 12.72 1.62 10.66
CA LYS A 99 13.08 2.41 9.47
C LYS A 99 11.99 3.42 9.17
N LEU A 100 12.29 4.68 9.39
CA LEU A 100 11.45 5.79 8.99
C LEU A 100 11.41 5.95 7.46
N MET A 101 10.42 6.64 6.95
CA MET A 101 10.41 7.05 5.54
C MET A 101 11.48 8.11 5.29
N LYS A 102 12.05 8.07 4.10
CA LYS A 102 12.87 9.18 3.59
C LYS A 102 12.03 10.45 3.48
N PRO A 103 12.64 11.64 3.54
CA PRO A 103 11.94 12.89 3.27
C PRO A 103 11.19 12.87 1.94
N ILE A 104 10.04 13.52 1.89
CA ILE A 104 9.20 13.68 0.70
C ILE A 104 9.10 15.19 0.41
N PRO A 105 10.14 15.81 -0.16
CA PRO A 105 10.19 17.27 -0.30
C PRO A 105 9.15 17.82 -1.26
N GLU A 106 8.70 17.00 -2.21
CA GLU A 106 7.76 17.37 -3.26
C GLU A 106 6.32 16.91 -2.96
N LEU A 107 6.02 16.53 -1.71
CA LEU A 107 4.72 15.95 -1.35
C LEU A 107 3.55 16.81 -1.81
N GLU A 108 3.55 18.11 -1.55
CA GLU A 108 2.45 19.01 -1.93
C GLU A 108 2.24 19.04 -3.45
N THR A 109 3.32 19.01 -4.23
CA THR A 109 3.27 18.96 -5.70
C THR A 109 2.67 17.65 -6.18
N GLU A 110 3.10 16.54 -5.59
CA GLU A 110 2.58 15.20 -5.92
C GLU A 110 1.09 15.06 -5.55
N LEU A 111 0.67 15.62 -4.42
CA LEU A 111 -0.74 15.62 -4.00
C LEU A 111 -1.62 16.45 -4.94
N LYS A 112 -1.10 17.60 -5.40
CA LYS A 112 -1.80 18.41 -6.41
C LYS A 112 -1.97 17.62 -7.71
N GLU A 113 -0.91 16.99 -8.21
CA GLU A 113 -0.96 16.17 -9.41
C GLU A 113 -1.89 14.96 -9.26
N ALA A 114 -1.88 14.30 -8.09
CA ALA A 114 -2.80 13.21 -7.77
C ALA A 114 -4.27 13.67 -7.83
N ASN A 115 -4.58 14.86 -7.30
CA ASN A 115 -5.91 15.46 -7.40
C ASN A 115 -6.30 15.76 -8.86
N GLU A 116 -5.38 16.30 -9.67
CA GLU A 116 -5.60 16.55 -11.10
C GLU A 116 -5.84 15.26 -11.91
N LYS A 117 -5.36 14.12 -11.42
CA LYS A 117 -5.59 12.78 -11.98
C LYS A 117 -6.73 12.02 -11.29
N HIS A 118 -7.51 12.67 -10.45
CA HIS A 118 -8.65 12.12 -9.73
C HIS A 118 -8.32 10.88 -8.86
N VAL A 119 -7.12 10.84 -8.30
CA VAL A 119 -6.72 9.82 -7.32
C VAL A 119 -7.50 10.03 -6.02
N PHE A 120 -7.97 8.94 -5.42
CA PHE A 120 -8.78 8.99 -4.20
C PHE A 120 -7.94 9.22 -2.94
N GLY A 121 -6.75 8.67 -2.87
CA GLY A 121 -5.94 8.73 -1.66
C GLY A 121 -4.47 8.38 -1.91
N THR A 122 -3.75 8.19 -0.84
CA THR A 122 -2.32 7.88 -0.89
C THR A 122 -1.96 6.67 -0.04
N LYS A 123 -0.74 6.15 -0.21
CA LYS A 123 -0.16 5.13 0.67
C LYS A 123 1.30 5.46 0.96
N MET A 124 1.72 5.28 2.21
CA MET A 124 3.09 5.49 2.69
C MET A 124 3.49 4.41 3.68
N ARG A 125 4.75 3.92 3.60
CA ARG A 125 5.24 2.77 4.35
C ARG A 125 6.49 3.08 5.16
N SER A 126 6.50 2.65 6.42
CA SER A 126 7.67 2.51 7.29
C SER A 126 7.72 1.11 7.90
N VAL A 127 8.82 0.71 8.54
CA VAL A 127 9.00 -0.66 9.04
C VAL A 127 9.51 -0.66 10.47
N ILE A 128 8.93 -1.54 11.29
CA ILE A 128 9.27 -1.81 12.69
C ILE A 128 9.89 -3.19 12.77
N TYR A 129 11.10 -3.29 13.32
CA TYR A 129 11.86 -4.54 13.50
C TYR A 129 11.97 -4.98 14.95
N GLU A 130 11.86 -4.04 15.92
CA GLU A 130 12.02 -4.31 17.34
C GLU A 130 11.00 -3.54 18.18
N PRO A 131 10.65 -4.02 19.40
CA PRO A 131 9.69 -3.36 20.27
C PRO A 131 10.32 -2.16 21.01
N ASN A 132 10.92 -1.26 20.25
CA ASN A 132 11.50 -0.02 20.76
C ASN A 132 10.44 1.09 20.77
N ALA A 133 10.04 1.53 21.97
CA ALA A 133 8.96 2.49 22.14
C ALA A 133 9.27 3.86 21.47
N GLU A 134 10.49 4.35 21.54
CA GLU A 134 10.87 5.63 20.91
C GLU A 134 10.90 5.54 19.39
N GLY A 135 11.41 4.42 18.84
CA GLY A 135 11.40 4.19 17.39
C GLY A 135 9.97 4.07 16.85
N ILE A 136 9.10 3.30 17.49
CA ILE A 136 7.69 3.13 17.09
C ILE A 136 6.94 4.45 17.20
N LYS A 137 7.15 5.22 18.28
CA LYS A 137 6.60 6.56 18.44
C LYS A 137 7.03 7.51 17.33
N ALA A 138 8.30 7.45 16.91
CA ALA A 138 8.81 8.26 15.81
C ALA A 138 8.13 7.89 14.48
N ILE A 139 7.92 6.60 14.19
CA ILE A 139 7.16 6.13 13.03
C ILE A 139 5.74 6.70 13.02
N VAL A 140 5.02 6.56 14.12
CA VAL A 140 3.65 7.03 14.23
C VAL A 140 3.61 8.55 14.08
N ALA A 141 4.52 9.29 14.72
CA ALA A 141 4.59 10.74 14.60
C ALA A 141 4.81 11.19 13.15
N GLN A 142 5.79 10.60 12.45
CA GLN A 142 6.10 10.92 11.06
C GLN A 142 4.91 10.63 10.14
N GLN A 143 4.31 9.46 10.23
CA GLN A 143 3.21 9.09 9.33
C GLN A 143 1.96 9.93 9.57
N PHE A 144 1.65 10.29 10.82
CA PHE A 144 0.51 11.16 11.11
C PHE A 144 0.73 12.62 10.69
N GLU A 145 1.97 13.12 10.70
CA GLU A 145 2.32 14.42 10.14
C GLU A 145 2.05 14.48 8.63
N PHE A 146 2.54 13.50 7.88
CA PHE A 146 2.24 13.38 6.45
C PHE A 146 0.74 13.14 6.18
N ALA A 147 0.08 12.32 7.01
CA ALA A 147 -1.35 12.06 6.88
C ALA A 147 -2.17 13.34 7.00
N LYS A 148 -1.80 14.26 7.91
CA LYS A 148 -2.47 15.57 8.03
C LYS A 148 -2.34 16.39 6.74
N THR A 149 -1.13 16.49 6.20
CA THR A 149 -0.88 17.19 4.91
C THR A 149 -1.71 16.58 3.78
N ILE A 150 -1.83 15.25 3.75
CA ILE A 150 -2.61 14.52 2.72
C ILE A 150 -4.10 14.79 2.87
N CYS A 151 -4.64 14.76 4.11
CA CYS A 151 -6.03 15.11 4.39
C CYS A 151 -6.34 16.56 4.03
N ASP A 152 -5.43 17.51 4.33
CA ASP A 152 -5.58 18.92 3.97
C ASP A 152 -5.61 19.15 2.45
N ALA A 153 -4.99 18.26 1.68
CA ALA A 153 -5.10 18.23 0.22
C ALA A 153 -6.39 17.55 -0.28
N GLY A 154 -7.26 17.06 0.60
CA GLY A 154 -8.53 16.42 0.25
C GLY A 154 -8.42 14.95 -0.14
N LEU A 155 -7.30 14.29 0.16
CA LEU A 155 -7.04 12.89 -0.14
C LEU A 155 -7.09 12.02 1.13
N VAL A 156 -7.37 10.72 0.98
CA VAL A 156 -7.42 9.77 2.10
C VAL A 156 -6.09 9.02 2.21
N PRO A 157 -5.29 9.21 3.27
CA PRO A 157 -4.03 8.49 3.45
C PRO A 157 -4.25 7.06 3.95
N ILE A 158 -3.51 6.11 3.38
CA ILE A 158 -3.26 4.80 3.97
C ILE A 158 -1.92 4.89 4.73
N ILE A 159 -1.99 4.81 6.04
CA ILE A 159 -0.86 4.80 6.97
C ILE A 159 -0.38 3.35 7.11
N GLU A 160 0.84 3.04 6.65
CA GLU A 160 1.40 1.67 6.64
C GLU A 160 2.65 1.55 7.55
N PRO A 161 2.48 1.46 8.87
CA PRO A 161 3.56 1.13 9.80
C PRO A 161 3.70 -0.39 9.89
N GLU A 162 4.40 -0.99 8.95
CA GLU A 162 4.61 -2.43 8.87
C GLU A 162 5.45 -2.92 10.05
N VAL A 163 4.96 -3.92 10.76
CA VAL A 163 5.79 -4.72 11.69
C VAL A 163 6.34 -5.90 10.90
N ASP A 164 7.67 -6.08 10.88
CA ASP A 164 8.30 -7.21 10.19
C ASP A 164 7.80 -8.52 10.79
N ILE A 165 7.44 -9.48 9.93
CA ILE A 165 6.91 -10.79 10.40
C ILE A 165 7.93 -11.59 11.19
N ASN A 166 9.22 -11.31 11.03
CA ASN A 166 10.34 -11.95 11.74
C ASN A 166 10.82 -11.11 12.92
N ALA A 167 10.14 -10.00 13.25
CA ALA A 167 10.51 -9.18 14.39
C ALA A 167 10.50 -10.03 15.67
N PRO A 168 11.56 -10.02 16.47
CA PRO A 168 11.51 -10.59 17.80
C PRO A 168 10.43 -9.87 18.60
N GLU A 169 9.64 -10.59 19.38
CA GLU A 169 8.53 -10.01 20.13
C GLU A 169 7.54 -9.19 19.26
N LYS A 170 7.20 -9.71 18.04
CA LYS A 170 6.27 -9.06 17.09
C LYS A 170 4.99 -8.56 17.78
N GLU A 171 4.39 -9.38 18.65
CA GLU A 171 3.18 -9.03 19.41
C GLU A 171 3.38 -7.75 20.23
N LYS A 172 4.52 -7.62 20.90
CA LYS A 172 4.85 -6.42 21.67
C LYS A 172 5.07 -5.18 20.80
N CYS A 173 5.64 -5.35 19.60
CA CYS A 173 5.70 -4.27 18.62
C CYS A 173 4.30 -3.78 18.26
N GLU A 174 3.37 -4.70 18.03
CA GLU A 174 1.98 -4.43 17.69
C GLU A 174 1.22 -3.73 18.82
N GLU A 175 1.45 -4.13 20.07
CA GLU A 175 0.89 -3.49 21.26
C GLU A 175 1.34 -2.02 21.37
N ILE A 176 2.66 -1.77 21.32
CA ILE A 176 3.21 -0.41 21.39
C ILE A 176 2.69 0.44 20.21
N LEU A 177 2.68 -0.13 19.02
CA LEU A 177 2.20 0.56 17.82
C LEU A 177 0.73 1.00 17.99
N LYS A 178 -0.14 0.10 18.43
CA LYS A 178 -1.55 0.41 18.65
C LYS A 178 -1.75 1.51 19.70
N GLU A 179 -1.03 1.45 20.79
CA GLU A 179 -1.09 2.47 21.85
C GLU A 179 -0.64 3.85 21.34
N GLU A 180 0.43 3.93 20.57
CA GLU A 180 0.90 5.20 19.99
C GLU A 180 -0.08 5.75 18.95
N ILE A 181 -0.70 4.89 18.14
CA ILE A 181 -1.76 5.27 17.20
C ILE A 181 -2.96 5.85 17.95
N LYS A 182 -3.45 5.18 19.00
CA LYS A 182 -4.59 5.67 19.78
C LYS A 182 -4.35 7.06 20.36
N LYS A 183 -3.15 7.32 20.91
CA LYS A 183 -2.77 8.67 21.39
C LYS A 183 -2.88 9.74 20.30
N LYS A 184 -2.59 9.40 19.06
CA LYS A 184 -2.77 10.33 17.93
C LYS A 184 -4.24 10.51 17.56
N LEU A 185 -5.00 9.41 17.54
CA LEU A 185 -6.41 9.43 17.17
C LEU A 185 -7.29 10.18 18.18
N GLU A 186 -6.95 10.19 19.48
CA GLU A 186 -7.64 10.95 20.52
C GLU A 186 -7.76 12.45 20.22
N ASN A 187 -6.78 13.00 19.48
CA ASN A 187 -6.73 14.42 19.12
C ASN A 187 -6.87 14.64 17.61
N TRP A 188 -7.22 13.61 16.85
CA TRP A 188 -7.36 13.68 15.39
C TRP A 188 -8.76 14.21 15.03
N ASN A 189 -8.82 15.06 14.01
CA ASN A 189 -10.10 15.54 13.51
C ASN A 189 -10.90 14.41 12.86
N SER A 190 -12.12 14.17 13.31
CA SER A 190 -12.98 13.08 12.80
C SER A 190 -13.35 13.22 11.31
N GLU A 191 -13.31 14.45 10.77
CA GLU A 191 -13.57 14.68 9.34
C GLU A 191 -12.38 14.30 8.45
N ASP A 192 -11.16 14.29 8.99
CA ASP A 192 -9.96 13.86 8.29
C ASP A 192 -9.91 12.33 8.23
N LYS A 193 -10.53 11.75 7.19
CA LYS A 193 -10.65 10.30 7.05
C LYS A 193 -9.32 9.65 6.70
N ILE A 194 -9.00 8.56 7.38
CA ILE A 194 -7.75 7.81 7.24
C ILE A 194 -8.00 6.31 7.11
N MET A 195 -7.05 5.63 6.54
CA MET A 195 -7.00 4.18 6.48
C MET A 195 -5.68 3.69 7.08
N PHE A 196 -5.70 2.47 7.60
CA PHE A 196 -4.48 1.79 8.05
C PHE A 196 -4.18 0.56 7.20
N LYS A 197 -2.90 0.28 7.01
CA LYS A 197 -2.41 -0.97 6.46
C LYS A 197 -1.38 -1.56 7.42
N PHE A 198 -1.75 -2.68 8.04
CA PHE A 198 -0.92 -3.36 9.02
C PHE A 198 -0.44 -4.71 8.52
N THR A 199 0.67 -5.18 9.05
CA THR A 199 0.98 -6.60 9.02
C THR A 199 -0.15 -7.36 9.71
N ILE A 200 -0.56 -8.51 9.17
CA ILE A 200 -1.57 -9.34 9.84
C ILE A 200 -1.14 -9.57 11.28
N PRO A 201 -1.95 -9.19 12.29
CA PRO A 201 -1.49 -9.18 13.67
C PRO A 201 -1.31 -10.57 14.26
N THR A 202 -0.45 -10.68 15.26
CA THR A 202 -0.21 -11.90 16.02
C THR A 202 -1.46 -12.35 16.77
N VAL A 203 -2.13 -11.40 17.43
CA VAL A 203 -3.39 -11.63 18.13
C VAL A 203 -4.55 -11.26 17.21
N ALA A 204 -5.48 -12.18 17.01
CA ALA A 204 -6.67 -11.95 16.19
C ALA A 204 -7.48 -10.75 16.70
N ASN A 205 -7.94 -9.92 15.78
CA ASN A 205 -8.71 -8.69 16.07
C ASN A 205 -7.93 -7.61 16.87
N HIS A 206 -6.61 -7.69 16.91
CA HIS A 206 -5.79 -6.74 17.68
C HIS A 206 -6.10 -5.26 17.36
N TYR A 207 -6.32 -4.94 16.10
CA TYR A 207 -6.60 -3.56 15.64
C TYR A 207 -8.09 -3.25 15.45
N LEU A 208 -9.00 -4.15 15.83
CA LEU A 208 -10.44 -3.98 15.57
C LEU A 208 -11.03 -2.75 16.26
N ASP A 209 -10.57 -2.45 17.46
CA ASP A 209 -11.00 -1.30 18.28
C ASP A 209 -10.57 0.07 17.71
N LEU A 210 -9.67 0.11 16.72
CA LEU A 210 -9.39 1.35 16.00
C LEU A 210 -10.59 1.84 15.16
N TYR A 211 -11.54 0.98 14.86
CA TYR A 211 -12.79 1.38 14.21
C TYR A 211 -13.77 2.14 15.12
N ASP A 212 -13.49 2.28 16.40
CA ASP A 212 -14.26 3.12 17.32
C ASP A 212 -13.99 4.61 17.06
N TYR A 213 -12.91 4.94 16.33
CA TYR A 213 -12.63 6.29 15.89
C TYR A 213 -13.26 6.55 14.51
N GLU A 214 -14.18 7.52 14.40
CA GLU A 214 -14.94 7.81 13.18
C GLU A 214 -14.08 8.19 11.97
N CYS A 215 -12.86 8.66 12.19
CA CYS A 215 -11.90 8.96 11.12
C CYS A 215 -11.35 7.70 10.46
N VAL A 216 -11.37 6.54 11.12
CA VAL A 216 -10.81 5.28 10.59
C VAL A 216 -11.85 4.58 9.71
N VAL A 217 -11.71 4.75 8.40
CA VAL A 217 -12.71 4.22 7.45
C VAL A 217 -12.43 2.80 6.99
N ARG A 218 -11.15 2.37 6.98
CA ARG A 218 -10.77 1.01 6.59
C ARG A 218 -9.43 0.59 7.19
N ILE A 219 -9.33 -0.68 7.57
CA ILE A 219 -8.09 -1.34 7.94
C ILE A 219 -7.83 -2.47 6.96
N VAL A 220 -6.65 -2.47 6.34
CA VAL A 220 -6.23 -3.50 5.40
C VAL A 220 -4.96 -4.20 5.88
N ALA A 221 -4.73 -5.42 5.43
CA ALA A 221 -3.61 -6.24 5.84
C ALA A 221 -2.59 -6.45 4.73
N LEU A 222 -1.32 -6.28 5.03
CA LEU A 222 -0.22 -6.78 4.21
C LEU A 222 0.18 -8.20 4.64
N SER A 223 0.69 -9.01 3.70
CA SER A 223 1.16 -10.37 4.01
C SER A 223 2.55 -10.40 4.64
N GLY A 224 3.40 -9.39 4.39
CA GLY A 224 4.72 -9.22 5.00
C GLY A 224 5.76 -10.30 4.69
N GLY A 225 5.41 -11.29 3.86
CA GLY A 225 6.25 -12.45 3.54
C GLY A 225 5.65 -13.79 3.94
N TYR A 226 4.52 -13.83 4.62
CA TYR A 226 3.75 -15.06 4.73
C TYR A 226 3.38 -15.57 3.34
N ASP A 227 3.40 -16.90 3.15
CA ASP A 227 2.79 -17.50 1.98
C ASP A 227 1.28 -17.21 1.94
N ILE A 228 0.66 -17.41 0.76
CA ILE A 228 -0.73 -17.01 0.57
C ILE A 228 -1.69 -17.77 1.50
N ASP A 229 -1.48 -19.07 1.70
CA ASP A 229 -2.37 -19.91 2.50
C ASP A 229 -2.33 -19.46 3.96
N LYS A 230 -1.11 -19.19 4.47
CA LYS A 230 -0.92 -18.68 5.82
C LYS A 230 -1.48 -17.27 5.99
N ALA A 231 -1.26 -16.39 5.02
CA ALA A 231 -1.79 -15.04 5.06
C ALA A 231 -3.34 -15.06 5.07
N VAL A 232 -3.97 -15.87 4.25
CA VAL A 232 -5.43 -16.02 4.21
C VAL A 232 -5.96 -16.62 5.52
N GLU A 233 -5.33 -17.69 6.03
CA GLU A 233 -5.71 -18.29 7.32
C GLU A 233 -5.70 -17.25 8.45
N LEU A 234 -4.64 -16.46 8.53
CA LEU A 234 -4.50 -15.43 9.57
C LEU A 234 -5.49 -14.27 9.36
N LEU A 235 -5.69 -13.84 8.13
CA LEU A 235 -6.60 -12.75 7.80
C LEU A 235 -8.05 -13.09 8.17
N THR A 236 -8.50 -14.31 7.92
CA THR A 236 -9.87 -14.76 8.22
C THR A 236 -10.23 -14.69 9.72
N LYS A 237 -9.22 -14.64 10.60
CA LYS A 237 -9.39 -14.46 12.05
C LYS A 237 -9.58 -13.00 12.47
N ASN A 238 -9.44 -12.06 11.53
CA ASN A 238 -9.49 -10.61 11.79
C ASN A 238 -10.73 -9.98 11.18
N ASN A 239 -11.72 -9.70 12.01
CA ASN A 239 -12.99 -9.10 11.61
C ASN A 239 -12.78 -7.70 11.00
N ARG A 240 -13.51 -7.38 9.92
CA ARG A 240 -13.47 -6.09 9.22
C ARG A 240 -12.11 -5.71 8.59
N MET A 241 -11.08 -6.58 8.67
CA MET A 241 -9.81 -6.40 7.99
C MET A 241 -9.85 -7.09 6.63
N ILE A 242 -9.44 -6.42 5.57
CA ILE A 242 -9.39 -6.97 4.22
C ILE A 242 -7.94 -7.04 3.70
N ALA A 243 -7.69 -7.88 2.69
CA ALA A 243 -6.38 -8.03 2.11
C ALA A 243 -5.92 -6.79 1.33
N SER A 244 -4.64 -6.43 1.47
CA SER A 244 -3.92 -5.53 0.57
C SER A 244 -2.61 -6.21 0.16
N PHE A 245 -2.73 -7.26 -0.65
CA PHE A 245 -1.62 -8.10 -1.06
C PHE A 245 -1.11 -7.70 -2.44
N SER A 246 0.20 -7.85 -2.65
CA SER A 246 0.87 -7.64 -3.93
C SER A 246 1.21 -8.97 -4.58
N ARG A 247 2.04 -9.78 -3.91
CA ARG A 247 2.51 -11.07 -4.45
C ARG A 247 1.38 -12.03 -4.74
N ALA A 248 0.43 -12.18 -3.84
CA ALA A 248 -0.72 -13.06 -4.01
C ALA A 248 -1.59 -12.70 -5.23
N LEU A 249 -1.65 -11.41 -5.59
CA LEU A 249 -2.38 -10.96 -6.77
C LEU A 249 -1.66 -11.31 -8.08
N LEU A 250 -0.33 -11.37 -8.06
CA LEU A 250 0.49 -11.45 -9.29
C LEU A 250 1.19 -12.81 -9.46
N GLN A 251 1.25 -13.66 -8.42
CA GLN A 251 2.10 -14.85 -8.41
C GLN A 251 1.79 -15.87 -9.51
N ASP A 252 0.52 -15.98 -9.91
CA ASP A 252 0.05 -16.94 -10.92
C ASP A 252 -0.06 -16.30 -12.32
N LEU A 253 0.25 -15.01 -12.44
CA LEU A 253 0.20 -14.29 -13.71
C LEU A 253 1.53 -14.41 -14.46
N ASN A 254 1.44 -14.63 -15.78
CA ASN A 254 2.61 -14.75 -16.63
C ASN A 254 2.40 -14.03 -17.97
N ALA A 255 3.47 -13.45 -18.49
CA ALA A 255 3.45 -12.72 -19.77
C ALA A 255 2.99 -13.56 -20.96
N ASN A 256 3.24 -14.88 -20.93
CA ASN A 256 2.91 -15.81 -22.01
C ASN A 256 1.47 -16.37 -21.95
N GLN A 257 0.72 -16.07 -20.90
CA GLN A 257 -0.68 -16.50 -20.81
C GLN A 257 -1.51 -15.82 -21.91
N THR A 258 -2.47 -16.55 -22.47
CA THR A 258 -3.50 -15.97 -23.32
C THR A 258 -4.41 -15.03 -22.50
N GLN A 259 -5.26 -14.26 -23.16
CA GLN A 259 -6.22 -13.39 -22.47
C GLN A 259 -7.28 -14.19 -21.68
N GLU A 260 -7.54 -15.42 -22.07
CA GLU A 260 -8.49 -16.32 -21.41
C GLU A 260 -7.88 -16.99 -20.16
N GLU A 261 -6.56 -17.26 -20.20
CA GLU A 261 -5.82 -17.85 -19.07
C GLU A 261 -5.47 -16.80 -18.00
N PHE A 262 -5.36 -15.55 -18.38
CA PHE A 262 -5.01 -14.42 -17.51
C PHE A 262 -6.23 -13.94 -16.72
#